data_a7031e128e621e0f763a5faef9ccc5d4
#
_entry.id   a7031e128e621e0f763a5faef9ccc5d4
#
_cell.length_a   1.000
_cell.length_b   1.000
_cell.length_c   1.000
_cell.angle_alpha   90.00
_cell.angle_beta   90.00
_cell.angle_gamma   90.00
#
_symmetry.space_group_name_H-M   'P 1'
#
loop_
_entity.id
_entity.type
_entity.pdbx_description
1 polymer ?
#
loop_
_entity_poly.entity_id
_entity_poly.type
_entity_poly.pdbx_seq_one_letter_code
_entity_poly.pdbx_strand_id
1 'polypeptide(L)'
;GSSNGSGTATAASFAAFGMGEETWSSGRAPAANNGLCAYTPSRGVISIRGNWPLVPTMDVVVPHTRTMADMLELLDVIVADDPEVRGDLWRRQPWVKIPKASDLRPASYKALSGSERLKGKRFGIPAMYINADPLAGTAETPGIGGPTGQRIDTRPSIIALWEAARAALVAAGAEVVVTDFPLVTNYEGDRPGAPTIAT
;
A
#
# COMPACT_ATOMS: atom_id res chain seq x y z
N GLY A 1 2.89 7.73 -10.16
CA GLY A 1 1.52 7.25 -10.13
C GLY A 1 0.53 8.29 -10.62
N SER A 2 -0.68 7.86 -11.03
CA SER A 2 -1.63 8.78 -11.69
C SER A 2 -2.32 9.75 -10.73
N SER A 3 -2.41 9.44 -9.42
CA SER A 3 -3.04 10.32 -8.43
C SER A 3 -2.13 11.45 -7.93
N ASN A 4 -1.25 11.97 -8.79
CA ASN A 4 -0.32 13.04 -8.42
C ASN A 4 -1.03 14.32 -7.99
N GLY A 5 -2.14 14.70 -8.65
CA GLY A 5 -2.92 15.87 -8.27
C GLY A 5 -3.43 15.80 -6.84
N SER A 6 -4.06 14.67 -6.47
CA SER A 6 -4.52 14.40 -5.12
C SER A 6 -3.36 14.44 -4.10
N GLY A 7 -2.25 13.74 -4.40
CA GLY A 7 -1.07 13.74 -3.53
C GLY A 7 -0.46 15.11 -3.34
N THR A 8 -0.22 15.84 -4.41
CA THR A 8 0.38 17.18 -4.37
C THR A 8 -0.51 18.18 -3.62
N ALA A 9 -1.81 18.20 -3.89
CA ALA A 9 -2.75 19.10 -3.23
C ALA A 9 -2.82 18.85 -1.72
N THR A 10 -2.81 17.58 -1.32
CA THR A 10 -2.81 17.20 0.11
C THR A 10 -1.49 17.59 0.78
N ALA A 11 -0.35 17.32 0.14
CA ALA A 11 0.97 17.67 0.69
C ALA A 11 1.16 19.19 0.80
N ALA A 12 0.69 19.94 -0.19
CA ALA A 12 0.76 21.40 -0.21
C ALA A 12 -0.29 22.09 0.69
N SER A 13 -1.09 21.32 1.41
CA SER A 13 -2.18 21.83 2.28
C SER A 13 -3.27 22.61 1.55
N PHE A 14 -3.48 22.33 0.26
CA PHE A 14 -4.63 22.88 -0.50
C PHE A 14 -5.94 22.19 -0.10
N ALA A 15 -5.84 20.99 0.46
CA ALA A 15 -6.96 20.23 0.99
C ALA A 15 -6.59 19.52 2.29
N ALA A 16 -7.58 19.21 3.12
CA ALA A 16 -7.39 18.46 4.37
C ALA A 16 -6.96 17.01 4.06
N PHE A 17 -7.50 16.43 3.01
CA PHE A 17 -7.22 15.10 2.51
C PHE A 17 -7.38 15.07 0.99
N GLY A 18 -6.88 14.01 0.36
CA GLY A 18 -7.09 13.74 -1.05
C GLY A 18 -7.71 12.37 -1.27
N MET A 19 -8.44 12.22 -2.37
CA MET A 19 -8.97 10.92 -2.81
C MET A 19 -8.23 10.53 -4.09
N GLY A 20 -7.32 9.59 -3.96
CA GLY A 20 -6.64 8.97 -5.09
C GLY A 20 -7.38 7.73 -5.57
N GLU A 21 -6.93 7.20 -6.68
CA GLU A 21 -7.36 5.91 -7.20
C GLU A 21 -6.14 5.07 -7.54
N GLU A 22 -6.22 3.77 -7.36
CA GLU A 22 -5.13 2.85 -7.63
C GLU A 22 -5.60 1.61 -8.36
N THR A 23 -4.96 1.35 -9.49
CA THR A 23 -5.01 0.07 -10.20
C THR A 23 -3.85 -0.82 -9.73
N TRP A 24 -2.61 -0.30 -9.78
CA TRP A 24 -1.37 -0.97 -9.32
C TRP A 24 -0.63 -0.21 -8.24
N SER A 25 -0.35 1.08 -8.46
CA SER A 25 0.47 1.91 -7.58
C SER A 25 0.06 3.37 -7.58
N SER A 26 -1.01 3.71 -8.31
CA SER A 26 -1.36 5.11 -8.59
C SER A 26 -1.79 5.91 -7.36
N GLY A 27 -2.25 5.26 -6.31
CA GLY A 27 -2.54 5.89 -5.01
C GLY A 27 -1.30 5.96 -4.12
N ARG A 28 -0.63 4.81 -3.89
CA ARG A 28 0.51 4.69 -2.97
C ARG A 28 1.77 5.42 -3.45
N ALA A 29 2.11 5.31 -4.73
CA ALA A 29 3.33 5.93 -5.24
C ALA A 29 3.33 7.48 -5.12
N PRO A 30 2.25 8.20 -5.49
CA PRO A 30 2.18 9.64 -5.24
C PRO A 30 2.26 9.99 -3.75
N ALA A 31 1.61 9.22 -2.88
CA ALA A 31 1.68 9.44 -1.44
C ALA A 31 3.11 9.28 -0.91
N ALA A 32 3.79 8.20 -1.27
CA ALA A 32 5.19 7.95 -0.87
C ALA A 32 6.12 9.08 -1.35
N ASN A 33 5.97 9.57 -2.58
CA ASN A 33 6.77 10.65 -3.12
C ASN A 33 6.51 12.02 -2.47
N ASN A 34 5.36 12.19 -1.83
CA ASN A 34 4.94 13.43 -1.18
C ASN A 34 4.95 13.35 0.36
N GLY A 35 5.45 12.27 0.94
CA GLY A 35 5.51 12.10 2.40
C GLY A 35 4.13 12.00 3.05
N LEU A 36 3.15 11.41 2.38
CA LEU A 36 1.78 11.27 2.84
C LEU A 36 1.50 9.85 3.33
N CYS A 37 0.50 9.72 4.19
CA CYS A 37 -0.17 8.47 4.46
C CYS A 37 -1.14 8.13 3.33
N ALA A 38 -1.15 6.87 2.92
CA ALA A 38 -2.11 6.34 1.96
C ALA A 38 -2.61 4.97 2.43
N TYR A 39 -3.86 4.68 2.17
CA TYR A 39 -4.45 3.39 2.47
C TYR A 39 -5.07 2.79 1.22
N THR A 40 -4.56 1.63 0.81
CA THR A 40 -5.12 0.85 -0.30
C THR A 40 -6.05 -0.22 0.28
N PRO A 41 -7.38 -0.05 0.18
CA PRO A 41 -8.34 -1.00 0.74
C PRO A 41 -8.47 -2.26 -0.12
N SER A 42 -9.08 -3.28 0.45
CA SER A 42 -9.67 -4.36 -0.35
C SER A 42 -10.84 -3.82 -1.17
N ARG A 43 -11.11 -4.43 -2.31
CA ARG A 43 -12.20 -4.03 -3.20
C ARG A 43 -13.54 -4.15 -2.49
N GLY A 44 -14.38 -3.14 -2.68
CA GLY A 44 -15.70 -3.08 -2.03
C GLY A 44 -15.72 -2.51 -0.60
N VAL A 45 -14.57 -2.29 0.03
CA VAL A 45 -14.49 -1.65 1.37
C VAL A 45 -14.86 -0.17 1.28
N ILE A 46 -14.35 0.52 0.26
CA ILE A 46 -14.73 1.89 -0.06
C ILE A 46 -15.47 1.86 -1.39
N SER A 47 -16.62 2.54 -1.48
CA SER A 47 -17.35 2.65 -2.73
C SER A 47 -16.52 3.37 -3.79
N ILE A 48 -16.44 2.78 -4.98
CA ILE A 48 -15.76 3.38 -6.14
C ILE A 48 -16.75 4.08 -7.09
N ARG A 49 -18.00 4.17 -6.69
CA ARG A 49 -19.05 4.82 -7.48
C ARG A 49 -18.67 6.26 -7.84
N GLY A 50 -18.81 6.58 -9.11
CA GLY A 50 -18.45 7.90 -9.64
C GLY A 50 -17.00 8.03 -10.14
N ASN A 51 -16.14 7.08 -9.86
CA ASN A 51 -14.80 7.04 -10.45
C ASN A 51 -14.89 6.52 -11.90
N TRP A 52 -14.05 7.09 -12.77
CA TRP A 52 -13.86 6.55 -14.11
C TRP A 52 -12.84 5.42 -14.06
N PRO A 53 -13.22 4.19 -14.42
CA PRO A 53 -12.33 3.04 -14.24
C PRO A 53 -11.19 3.03 -15.25
N LEU A 54 -9.99 2.64 -14.79
CA LEU A 54 -8.91 2.18 -15.64
C LEU A 54 -9.03 0.67 -15.86
N VAL A 55 -9.04 -0.10 -14.78
CA VAL A 55 -9.26 -1.55 -14.79
C VAL A 55 -10.29 -1.89 -13.70
N PRO A 56 -11.59 -2.01 -14.04
CA PRO A 56 -12.67 -2.14 -13.06
C PRO A 56 -12.50 -3.28 -12.04
N THR A 57 -11.78 -4.34 -12.42
CA THR A 57 -11.49 -5.48 -11.53
C THR A 57 -10.35 -5.21 -10.55
N MET A 58 -9.59 -4.13 -10.74
CA MET A 58 -8.40 -3.83 -9.93
C MET A 58 -8.53 -2.52 -9.14
N ASP A 59 -9.26 -1.56 -9.69
CA ASP A 59 -9.31 -0.20 -9.17
C ASP A 59 -9.91 -0.13 -7.77
N VAL A 60 -9.29 0.69 -6.93
CA VAL A 60 -9.76 1.03 -5.58
C VAL A 60 -9.54 2.50 -5.29
N VAL A 61 -10.38 3.09 -4.45
CA VAL A 61 -10.17 4.44 -3.93
C VAL A 61 -9.07 4.39 -2.86
N VAL A 62 -8.10 5.29 -2.97
CA VAL A 62 -6.95 5.39 -2.05
C VAL A 62 -6.93 6.77 -1.41
N PRO A 63 -7.40 6.92 -0.17
CA PRO A 63 -7.32 8.18 0.55
C PRO A 63 -5.88 8.56 0.86
N HIS A 64 -5.60 9.86 0.79
CA HIS A 64 -4.32 10.48 1.12
C HIS A 64 -4.51 11.47 2.28
N THR A 65 -3.66 11.40 3.30
CA THR A 65 -3.65 12.34 4.41
C THR A 65 -2.22 12.65 4.84
N ARG A 66 -2.03 13.74 5.58
CA ARG A 66 -0.71 14.10 6.12
C ARG A 66 -0.34 13.31 7.38
N THR A 67 -1.34 12.83 8.12
CA THR A 67 -1.12 12.04 9.33
C THR A 67 -1.98 10.80 9.36
N MET A 68 -1.57 9.78 10.13
CA MET A 68 -2.41 8.60 10.36
C MET A 68 -3.65 8.91 11.21
N ALA A 69 -3.59 9.94 12.07
CA ALA A 69 -4.77 10.37 12.82
C ALA A 69 -5.88 10.86 11.88
N ASP A 70 -5.53 11.70 10.89
CA ASP A 70 -6.45 12.15 9.86
C ASP A 70 -6.95 10.97 8.99
N MET A 71 -6.07 10.00 8.69
CA MET A 71 -6.45 8.80 7.95
C MET A 71 -7.52 8.00 8.69
N LEU A 72 -7.32 7.75 9.98
CA LEU A 72 -8.28 6.99 10.78
C LEU A 72 -9.62 7.71 10.89
N GLU A 73 -9.62 9.03 11.01
CA GLU A 73 -10.83 9.85 11.01
C GLU A 73 -11.54 9.81 9.65
N LEU A 74 -10.79 9.94 8.56
CA LEU A 74 -11.34 9.86 7.22
C LEU A 74 -11.95 8.48 6.94
N LEU A 75 -11.30 7.40 7.37
CA LEU A 75 -11.83 6.04 7.22
C LEU A 75 -13.15 5.83 7.97
N ASP A 76 -13.34 6.50 9.11
CA ASP A 76 -14.63 6.47 9.83
C ASP A 76 -15.79 7.02 8.99
N VAL A 77 -15.49 7.92 8.05
CA VAL A 77 -16.49 8.51 7.15
C VAL A 77 -16.66 7.69 5.87
N ILE A 78 -15.56 7.36 5.19
CA ILE A 78 -15.62 6.82 3.81
C ILE A 78 -15.79 5.30 3.75
N VAL A 79 -15.46 4.56 4.81
CA VAL A 79 -15.76 3.13 4.91
C VAL A 79 -17.18 2.96 5.43
N ALA A 80 -18.12 3.07 4.54
CA ALA A 80 -19.54 3.06 4.84
C ALA A 80 -20.30 2.24 3.77
N ASP A 81 -21.50 1.79 4.14
CA ASP A 81 -22.39 1.15 3.19
C ASP A 81 -22.87 2.19 2.17
N ASP A 82 -22.78 1.86 0.91
CA ASP A 82 -23.38 2.63 -0.17
C ASP A 82 -24.48 1.78 -0.81
N PRO A 83 -25.76 2.18 -0.70
CA PRO A 83 -26.88 1.43 -1.27
C PRO A 83 -26.90 1.47 -2.80
N GLU A 84 -26.28 2.49 -3.42
CA GLU A 84 -26.18 2.56 -4.88
C GLU A 84 -24.95 1.78 -5.35
N VAL A 85 -25.17 0.75 -6.16
CA VAL A 85 -24.11 -0.13 -6.67
C VAL A 85 -23.76 0.14 -8.15
N ARG A 86 -24.47 1.05 -8.80
CA ARG A 86 -24.20 1.39 -10.19
C ARG A 86 -22.84 2.05 -10.35
N GLY A 87 -22.00 1.50 -11.21
CA GLY A 87 -20.63 1.99 -11.43
C GLY A 87 -19.60 1.39 -10.46
N ASP A 88 -20.01 0.48 -9.58
CA ASP A 88 -19.09 -0.26 -8.70
C ASP A 88 -19.17 -1.76 -9.08
N LEU A 89 -18.17 -2.23 -9.84
CA LEU A 89 -18.13 -3.59 -10.34
C LEU A 89 -18.23 -4.63 -9.21
N TRP A 90 -17.40 -4.48 -8.18
CA TRP A 90 -17.29 -5.49 -7.13
C TRP A 90 -18.54 -5.59 -6.27
N ARG A 91 -19.20 -4.50 -6.05
CA ARG A 91 -20.46 -4.47 -5.26
C ARG A 91 -21.68 -4.90 -6.08
N ARG A 92 -21.58 -4.80 -7.41
CA ARG A 92 -22.67 -5.17 -8.34
C ARG A 92 -22.57 -6.60 -8.86
N GLN A 93 -21.35 -7.15 -8.98
CA GLN A 93 -21.12 -8.46 -9.58
C GLN A 93 -21.71 -9.59 -8.70
N PRO A 94 -22.15 -10.72 -9.31
CA PRO A 94 -22.75 -11.84 -8.58
C PRO A 94 -21.74 -12.97 -8.21
N TRP A 95 -20.49 -12.91 -8.66
CA TRP A 95 -19.54 -14.01 -8.55
C TRP A 95 -18.97 -14.21 -7.14
N VAL A 96 -18.79 -13.12 -6.41
CA VAL A 96 -18.25 -13.13 -5.06
C VAL A 96 -19.16 -12.27 -4.17
N LYS A 97 -19.58 -12.82 -3.05
CA LYS A 97 -20.33 -12.04 -2.06
C LYS A 97 -19.39 -11.07 -1.35
N ILE A 98 -19.56 -9.80 -1.61
CA ILE A 98 -18.85 -8.74 -0.86
C ILE A 98 -19.71 -8.41 0.38
N PRO A 99 -19.16 -8.53 1.60
CA PRO A 99 -19.85 -8.14 2.81
C PRO A 99 -20.05 -6.61 2.84
N LYS A 100 -21.02 -6.16 3.60
CA LYS A 100 -21.21 -4.73 3.84
C LYS A 100 -20.04 -4.17 4.64
N ALA A 101 -19.67 -2.93 4.40
CA ALA A 101 -18.64 -2.25 5.15
C ALA A 101 -18.99 -2.20 6.65
N SER A 102 -20.26 -1.97 6.98
CA SER A 102 -20.78 -1.97 8.35
C SER A 102 -20.60 -3.29 9.10
N ASP A 103 -20.55 -4.42 8.38
CA ASP A 103 -20.39 -5.75 9.00
C ASP A 103 -18.95 -6.05 9.42
N LEU A 104 -17.97 -5.34 8.82
CA LEU A 104 -16.53 -5.64 8.97
C LEU A 104 -15.75 -4.53 9.68
N ARG A 105 -16.18 -3.29 9.56
CA ARG A 105 -15.44 -2.16 10.11
C ARG A 105 -15.52 -2.13 11.64
N PRO A 106 -14.49 -1.63 12.34
CA PRO A 106 -14.61 -1.31 13.76
C PRO A 106 -15.65 -0.22 13.97
N ALA A 107 -16.17 -0.09 15.19
CA ALA A 107 -17.06 1.00 15.56
C ALA A 107 -16.43 2.38 15.29
N SER A 108 -15.12 2.51 15.49
CA SER A 108 -14.31 3.64 15.06
C SER A 108 -12.89 3.19 14.74
N TYR A 109 -12.37 3.64 13.59
CA TYR A 109 -10.97 3.44 13.22
C TYR A 109 -10.01 4.19 14.15
N LYS A 110 -10.44 5.31 14.73
CA LYS A 110 -9.65 6.07 15.72
C LYS A 110 -9.29 5.22 16.94
N ALA A 111 -10.11 4.23 17.29
CA ALA A 111 -9.82 3.28 18.35
C ALA A 111 -8.66 2.33 18.03
N LEU A 112 -8.17 2.31 16.79
CA LEU A 112 -7.00 1.51 16.40
C LEU A 112 -5.67 2.23 16.66
N SER A 113 -5.67 3.51 17.02
CA SER A 113 -4.45 4.23 17.39
C SER A 113 -3.93 3.76 18.76
N GLY A 114 -2.60 3.84 18.94
CA GLY A 114 -1.94 3.50 20.20
C GLY A 114 -0.68 2.67 19.98
N SER A 115 0.44 3.11 20.56
CA SER A 115 1.74 2.44 20.45
C SER A 115 1.77 1.09 21.17
N GLU A 116 0.97 0.93 22.22
CA GLU A 116 0.84 -0.35 22.95
C GLU A 116 0.35 -1.51 22.09
N ARG A 117 -0.30 -1.21 20.96
CA ARG A 117 -0.77 -2.22 20.01
C ARG A 117 0.38 -2.84 19.21
N LEU A 118 1.57 -2.24 19.22
CA LEU A 118 2.76 -2.77 18.57
C LEU A 118 3.47 -3.83 19.40
N LYS A 119 3.24 -3.84 20.71
CA LYS A 119 3.88 -4.81 21.62
C LYS A 119 3.57 -6.25 21.22
N GLY A 120 4.62 -7.03 21.01
CA GLY A 120 4.53 -8.43 20.57
C GLY A 120 4.13 -8.63 19.11
N LYS A 121 3.99 -7.55 18.32
CA LYS A 121 3.81 -7.67 16.87
C LYS A 121 5.15 -7.97 16.20
N ARG A 122 5.09 -8.74 15.12
CA ARG A 122 6.26 -9.15 14.34
C ARG A 122 6.15 -8.60 12.92
N PHE A 123 7.18 -7.89 12.48
CA PHE A 123 7.27 -7.27 11.16
C PHE A 123 8.40 -7.91 10.36
N GLY A 124 8.07 -8.48 9.20
CA GLY A 124 9.06 -8.94 8.23
C GLY A 124 9.47 -7.80 7.30
N ILE A 125 10.76 -7.62 7.10
CA ILE A 125 11.32 -6.62 6.18
C ILE A 125 12.05 -7.34 5.07
N PRO A 126 11.63 -7.19 3.79
CA PRO A 126 12.33 -7.81 2.68
C PRO A 126 13.74 -7.25 2.53
N ALA A 127 14.74 -8.11 2.61
CA ALA A 127 16.16 -7.76 2.56
C ALA A 127 16.52 -6.96 1.31
N MET A 128 15.87 -7.25 0.17
CA MET A 128 16.10 -6.60 -1.11
C MET A 128 15.83 -5.08 -1.10
N TYR A 129 14.90 -4.60 -0.27
CA TYR A 129 14.55 -3.18 -0.21
C TYR A 129 15.42 -2.35 0.73
N ILE A 130 16.26 -3.00 1.52
CA ILE A 130 17.17 -2.33 2.46
C ILE A 130 18.64 -2.60 2.17
N ASN A 131 18.97 -2.98 0.93
CA ASN A 131 20.32 -3.32 0.45
C ASN A 131 20.98 -4.50 1.20
N ALA A 132 20.18 -5.36 1.84
CA ALA A 132 20.68 -6.49 2.64
C ALA A 132 20.66 -7.84 1.88
N ASP A 133 20.20 -7.86 0.64
CA ASP A 133 20.21 -9.05 -0.21
C ASP A 133 21.27 -8.90 -1.32
N PRO A 134 22.43 -9.58 -1.23
CA PRO A 134 23.49 -9.45 -2.23
C PRO A 134 23.12 -10.06 -3.59
N LEU A 135 22.12 -10.93 -3.65
CA LEU A 135 21.70 -11.60 -4.87
C LEU A 135 20.55 -10.86 -5.59
N ALA A 136 19.97 -9.86 -4.95
CA ALA A 136 18.89 -9.10 -5.57
C ALA A 136 19.37 -8.37 -6.84
N GLY A 137 18.65 -8.55 -7.94
CA GLY A 137 18.93 -7.91 -9.21
C GLY A 137 20.20 -8.37 -9.91
N THR A 138 20.68 -9.58 -9.65
CA THR A 138 21.89 -10.14 -10.28
C THR A 138 21.59 -11.03 -11.50
N ALA A 139 20.32 -11.15 -11.93
CA ALA A 139 19.97 -11.89 -13.12
C ALA A 139 20.52 -11.24 -14.39
N GLU A 140 20.90 -12.05 -15.38
CA GLU A 140 21.39 -11.58 -16.69
C GLU A 140 20.28 -10.91 -17.52
N THR A 141 19.04 -11.35 -17.31
CA THR A 141 17.86 -10.81 -17.99
C THR A 141 16.91 -10.18 -16.97
N PRO A 142 16.49 -8.92 -17.17
CA PRO A 142 15.49 -8.32 -16.30
C PRO A 142 14.16 -9.07 -16.39
N GLY A 143 13.40 -9.06 -15.32
CA GLY A 143 12.05 -9.62 -15.29
C GLY A 143 11.10 -8.89 -16.24
N ILE A 144 9.95 -9.48 -16.49
CA ILE A 144 8.92 -8.91 -17.35
C ILE A 144 8.39 -7.61 -16.76
N GLY A 145 8.20 -6.61 -17.62
CA GLY A 145 7.70 -5.29 -17.20
C GLY A 145 8.78 -4.24 -17.02
N GLY A 146 9.94 -4.41 -17.62
CA GLY A 146 11.04 -3.45 -17.61
C GLY A 146 12.05 -3.72 -16.51
N PRO A 147 12.38 -2.75 -15.65
CA PRO A 147 13.43 -2.90 -14.64
C PRO A 147 13.05 -3.75 -13.41
N THR A 148 11.89 -4.39 -13.40
CA THR A 148 11.53 -5.38 -12.37
C THR A 148 12.52 -6.55 -12.39
N GLY A 149 12.89 -7.05 -11.22
CA GLY A 149 13.94 -8.06 -11.09
C GLY A 149 15.37 -7.51 -11.11
N GLN A 150 15.56 -6.21 -11.35
CA GLN A 150 16.85 -5.57 -11.21
C GLN A 150 17.14 -5.17 -9.75
N ARG A 151 18.42 -4.96 -9.45
CA ARG A 151 18.84 -4.52 -8.12
C ARG A 151 18.17 -3.21 -7.74
N ILE A 152 17.55 -3.21 -6.59
CA ILE A 152 17.05 -2.00 -5.94
C ILE A 152 18.20 -1.44 -5.11
N ASP A 153 18.73 -0.30 -5.53
CA ASP A 153 19.75 0.43 -4.76
C ASP A 153 19.04 1.54 -3.96
N THR A 154 18.71 1.18 -2.72
CA THR A 154 18.00 2.10 -1.83
C THR A 154 18.95 3.17 -1.31
N ARG A 155 18.58 4.43 -1.53
CA ARG A 155 19.39 5.59 -1.17
C ARG A 155 19.70 5.64 0.33
N PRO A 156 20.90 6.11 0.74
CA PRO A 156 21.26 6.21 2.15
C PRO A 156 20.27 7.00 3.01
N SER A 157 19.64 8.05 2.46
CA SER A 157 18.63 8.82 3.17
C SER A 157 17.35 8.00 3.48
N ILE A 158 16.96 7.09 2.60
CA ILE A 158 15.83 6.19 2.83
C ILE A 158 16.22 5.10 3.84
N ILE A 159 17.43 4.58 3.76
CA ILE A 159 17.95 3.63 4.77
C ILE A 159 17.97 4.28 6.16
N ALA A 160 18.40 5.54 6.27
CA ALA A 160 18.38 6.26 7.55
C ALA A 160 16.94 6.43 8.11
N LEU A 161 15.98 6.72 7.26
CA LEU A 161 14.56 6.79 7.67
C LEU A 161 14.04 5.41 8.10
N TRP A 162 14.42 4.37 7.38
CA TRP A 162 14.08 3.01 7.76
C TRP A 162 14.67 2.64 9.13
N GLU A 163 15.94 2.91 9.38
CA GLU A 163 16.56 2.60 10.68
C GLU A 163 15.91 3.37 11.83
N ALA A 164 15.51 4.62 11.61
CA ALA A 164 14.74 5.37 12.59
C ALA A 164 13.36 4.74 12.86
N ALA A 165 12.66 4.31 11.82
CA ALA A 165 11.37 3.62 11.95
C ALA A 165 11.53 2.26 12.66
N ARG A 166 12.58 1.49 12.32
CA ARG A 166 12.91 0.23 12.99
C ARG A 166 13.15 0.43 14.48
N ALA A 167 13.95 1.43 14.82
CA ALA A 167 14.23 1.75 16.22
C ALA A 167 12.94 2.10 17.00
N ALA A 168 12.04 2.88 16.39
CA ALA A 168 10.76 3.23 16.98
C ALA A 168 9.83 2.01 17.17
N LEU A 169 9.78 1.10 16.19
CA LEU A 169 9.00 -0.15 16.30
C LEU A 169 9.53 -1.02 17.44
N VAL A 170 10.84 -1.21 17.53
CA VAL A 170 11.47 -2.00 18.60
C VAL A 170 11.24 -1.36 19.97
N ALA A 171 11.36 -0.03 20.08
CA ALA A 171 11.07 0.70 21.31
C ALA A 171 9.61 0.56 21.76
N ALA A 172 8.68 0.41 20.81
CA ALA A 172 7.27 0.13 21.09
C ALA A 172 6.99 -1.36 21.39
N GLY A 173 8.01 -2.20 21.48
CA GLY A 173 7.91 -3.62 21.84
C GLY A 173 7.57 -4.55 20.67
N ALA A 174 7.75 -4.11 19.43
CA ALA A 174 7.62 -4.95 18.25
C ALA A 174 8.93 -5.72 17.96
N GLU A 175 8.81 -6.88 17.33
CA GLU A 175 9.91 -7.62 16.73
C GLU A 175 10.05 -7.21 15.25
N VAL A 176 11.26 -6.92 14.79
CA VAL A 176 11.55 -6.61 13.39
C VAL A 176 12.56 -7.62 12.87
N VAL A 177 12.17 -8.37 11.84
CA VAL A 177 12.96 -9.46 11.26
C VAL A 177 13.26 -9.15 9.80
N VAL A 178 14.53 -9.12 9.43
CA VAL A 178 14.94 -9.11 8.03
C VAL A 178 14.68 -10.50 7.46
N THR A 179 14.01 -10.58 6.34
CA THR A 179 13.59 -11.83 5.72
C THR A 179 13.78 -11.80 4.22
N ASP A 180 13.90 -12.97 3.62
CA ASP A 180 13.69 -13.12 2.19
C ASP A 180 12.24 -12.80 1.85
N PHE A 181 12.02 -12.48 0.58
CA PHE A 181 10.69 -12.41 0.02
C PHE A 181 10.63 -13.28 -1.24
N PRO A 182 10.74 -14.61 -1.09
CA PRO A 182 11.00 -15.53 -2.20
C PRO A 182 9.94 -15.48 -3.29
N LEU A 183 8.71 -15.13 -2.95
CA LEU A 183 7.64 -14.97 -3.93
C LEU A 183 7.94 -13.83 -4.92
N VAL A 184 8.47 -12.72 -4.45
CA VAL A 184 8.86 -11.58 -5.30
C VAL A 184 10.18 -11.86 -6.00
N THR A 185 11.21 -12.23 -5.24
CA THR A 185 12.56 -12.47 -5.77
C THR A 185 12.59 -13.59 -6.81
N ASN A 186 11.88 -14.70 -6.57
CA ASN A 186 11.83 -15.82 -7.49
C ASN A 186 10.89 -15.58 -8.67
N TYR A 187 9.88 -14.76 -8.50
CA TYR A 187 8.85 -14.51 -9.52
C TYR A 187 9.27 -13.45 -10.54
N GLU A 188 10.08 -12.50 -10.12
CA GLU A 188 10.54 -11.39 -10.97
C GLU A 188 11.86 -11.69 -11.70
N GLY A 189 12.43 -12.90 -11.52
CA GLY A 189 13.68 -13.27 -12.17
C GLY A 189 14.85 -12.37 -11.75
N ASP A 190 14.92 -11.97 -10.49
CA ASP A 190 15.89 -11.02 -9.97
C ASP A 190 17.29 -11.61 -9.76
N ARG A 191 17.41 -12.93 -9.84
CA ARG A 191 18.67 -13.66 -9.64
C ARG A 191 18.79 -14.85 -10.59
N PRO A 192 20.03 -15.37 -10.83
CA PRO A 192 20.22 -16.54 -11.70
C PRO A 192 19.37 -17.73 -11.27
N GLY A 193 18.69 -18.34 -12.23
CA GLY A 193 17.81 -19.49 -12.02
C GLY A 193 16.45 -19.20 -11.39
N ALA A 194 16.15 -17.95 -11.05
CA ALA A 194 14.82 -17.59 -10.59
C ALA A 194 13.81 -17.57 -11.76
N PRO A 195 12.59 -18.11 -11.58
CA PRO A 195 11.55 -18.00 -12.59
C PRO A 195 11.11 -16.56 -12.78
N THR A 196 10.60 -16.23 -13.95
CA THR A 196 9.92 -14.98 -14.21
C THR A 196 8.41 -15.17 -14.18
N ILE A 197 7.66 -14.09 -14.14
CA ILE A 197 6.19 -14.14 -14.15
C ILE A 197 5.64 -14.73 -15.48
N ALA A 198 6.46 -14.85 -16.51
CA ALA A 198 6.11 -15.43 -17.82
C ALA A 198 6.47 -16.91 -17.95
N THR A 199 7.14 -17.48 -16.99
CA THR A 199 7.44 -18.91 -16.93
C THR A 199 6.58 -19.61 -15.90
#